data_786778ee3ed3d426e83bbc32432c53ac
#
_entry.id   786778ee3ed3d426e83bbc32432c53ac
#
_cell.length_a   1.000
_cell.length_b   1.000
_cell.length_c   1.000
_cell.angle_alpha   90.00
_cell.angle_beta   90.00
_cell.angle_gamma   90.00
#
_symmetry.space_group_name_H-M   'P 1'
#
loop_
_entity.id
_entity.type
_entity.pdbx_description
1 polymer ?
#
loop_
_entity_poly.entity_id
_entity_poly.type
_entity_poly.pdbx_seq_one_letter_code
_entity_poly.pdbx_strand_id
1 'polypeptide(L)'
;MKRIFRKSVALIICALLFVPYCLEAQNVTDAKGKKQGKWSKSYPNGKIKYSGEFKDDKEVGTFSYYSKDGKLSQTIEYSQDGKVGQAKFFYKDGKIMSEGKYINKKKEGTWTYYDEKGRKIREENLVAGKKNGKETNWDRNGGINVTTMYKNGIKEGEEYKNYYADGYSIANYSNDKLNGEFTHYYASKKKQIVGQYSKDKKVGEWKFMDISGDVVKIQKWENGELKYDALRLNTRNNTMEIEFKDIAYFYPLGKQTCVVLKNGKKINAFNNYEQVVNLSDGNTFLLLNKTNKVYANYSAIKGTKDDGGKELLIILDPKADVEIRTDEDSRKLLQSLFRK
;
A
#
# COMPACT_ATOMS: atom_id res chain seq x y z
N MET A 1 -14.44 -86.41 65.47
CA MET A 1 -13.91 -85.72 64.25
C MET A 1 -13.97 -84.23 64.41
N LYS A 2 -12.87 -83.57 64.78
CA LYS A 2 -12.83 -82.12 64.97
C LYS A 2 -11.85 -81.62 63.91
N ARG A 3 -12.33 -80.79 62.94
CA ARG A 3 -11.50 -80.11 61.91
C ARG A 3 -10.99 -78.80 62.52
N ILE A 4 -9.65 -78.65 62.55
CA ILE A 4 -8.94 -77.47 62.95
C ILE A 4 -8.79 -76.56 61.77
N PHE A 5 -9.38 -75.33 61.79
CA PHE A 5 -9.15 -74.29 60.79
C PHE A 5 -7.88 -73.50 61.14
N ARG A 6 -6.85 -73.61 60.31
CA ARG A 6 -5.68 -72.68 60.31
C ARG A 6 -6.05 -71.41 59.63
N LYS A 7 -6.02 -70.29 60.31
CA LYS A 7 -6.08 -68.93 59.73
C LYS A 7 -4.66 -68.53 59.33
N SER A 8 -4.44 -68.44 58.03
CA SER A 8 -3.24 -67.78 57.45
C SER A 8 -3.44 -66.27 57.50
N VAL A 9 -2.59 -65.57 58.22
CA VAL A 9 -2.50 -64.09 58.22
C VAL A 9 -1.55 -63.77 57.13
N ALA A 10 -2.08 -63.22 56.00
CA ALA A 10 -1.27 -62.62 54.92
C ALA A 10 -0.83 -61.22 55.32
N LEU A 11 0.51 -61.05 55.51
CA LEU A 11 1.14 -59.75 55.79
C LEU A 11 1.30 -59.02 54.43
N ILE A 12 0.41 -58.04 54.14
CA ILE A 12 0.57 -57.17 53.00
C ILE A 12 1.61 -56.09 53.34
N ILE A 13 2.85 -56.26 52.86
CA ILE A 13 3.89 -55.25 52.92
C ILE A 13 3.56 -54.21 51.80
N CYS A 14 2.94 -53.09 52.18
CA CYS A 14 2.85 -51.92 51.33
C CYS A 14 4.24 -51.30 51.12
N ALA A 15 4.93 -51.68 50.06
CA ALA A 15 6.11 -50.95 49.62
C ALA A 15 5.70 -49.57 49.10
N LEU A 16 5.80 -48.54 49.91
CA LEU A 16 5.71 -47.14 49.53
C LEU A 16 6.90 -46.87 48.59
N LEU A 17 6.63 -46.87 47.26
CA LEU A 17 7.55 -46.35 46.26
C LEU A 17 7.67 -44.84 46.52
N PHE A 18 8.68 -44.47 47.29
CA PHE A 18 9.20 -43.08 47.34
C PHE A 18 9.77 -42.77 45.97
N VAL A 19 8.94 -42.23 45.08
CA VAL A 19 9.45 -41.54 43.89
C VAL A 19 10.03 -40.23 44.38
N PRO A 20 11.33 -40.02 44.35
CA PRO A 20 11.87 -38.72 44.75
C PRO A 20 11.36 -37.71 43.71
N TYR A 21 10.39 -36.88 44.12
CA TYR A 21 10.10 -35.63 43.39
C TYR A 21 11.41 -34.81 43.47
N CYS A 22 12.20 -34.91 42.43
CA CYS A 22 13.30 -34.01 42.20
C CYS A 22 12.68 -32.62 42.05
N LEU A 23 12.60 -31.84 43.10
CA LEU A 23 12.32 -30.42 43.07
C LEU A 23 13.55 -29.82 42.32
N GLU A 24 13.43 -29.64 41.00
CA GLU A 24 14.44 -28.94 40.25
C GLU A 24 14.58 -27.53 40.83
N ALA A 25 15.75 -27.25 41.36
CA ALA A 25 16.09 -25.94 41.90
C ALA A 25 15.93 -24.88 40.81
N GLN A 26 15.14 -23.83 41.13
CA GLN A 26 14.97 -22.67 40.20
C GLN A 26 15.92 -21.54 40.60
N ASN A 27 16.37 -20.78 39.57
CA ASN A 27 17.23 -19.60 39.73
C ASN A 27 18.60 -19.93 40.39
N VAL A 28 19.22 -21.01 39.95
CA VAL A 28 20.53 -21.48 40.47
C VAL A 28 21.67 -20.83 39.68
N THR A 29 22.72 -20.46 40.42
CA THR A 29 24.01 -20.07 39.85
C THR A 29 25.10 -21.09 40.21
N ASP A 30 26.08 -21.29 39.36
CA ASP A 30 27.24 -22.11 39.65
C ASP A 30 28.26 -21.37 40.57
N ALA A 31 29.36 -22.03 40.91
CA ALA A 31 30.42 -21.47 41.77
C ALA A 31 31.09 -20.21 41.19
N LYS A 32 30.92 -19.92 39.90
CA LYS A 32 31.41 -18.72 39.20
C LYS A 32 30.32 -17.64 39.08
N GLY A 33 29.14 -17.85 39.69
CA GLY A 33 28.01 -16.93 39.64
C GLY A 33 27.21 -16.95 38.34
N LYS A 34 27.48 -17.90 37.43
CA LYS A 34 26.76 -18.02 36.16
C LYS A 34 25.44 -18.74 36.33
N LYS A 35 24.38 -18.28 35.66
CA LYS A 35 23.06 -18.89 35.66
C LYS A 35 23.07 -20.28 35.03
N GLN A 36 22.41 -21.23 35.72
CA GLN A 36 22.28 -22.61 35.29
C GLN A 36 20.83 -23.09 35.47
N GLY A 37 20.37 -24.00 34.59
CA GLY A 37 19.06 -24.65 34.69
C GLY A 37 17.86 -23.71 34.57
N LYS A 38 16.74 -24.08 35.16
CA LYS A 38 15.48 -23.36 35.05
C LYS A 38 15.48 -22.04 35.81
N TRP A 39 15.07 -20.98 35.12
CA TRP A 39 14.98 -19.62 35.66
C TRP A 39 13.62 -19.00 35.40
N SER A 40 13.13 -18.27 36.39
CA SER A 40 11.95 -17.42 36.25
C SER A 40 12.17 -16.07 36.97
N LYS A 41 11.49 -15.04 36.46
CA LYS A 41 11.43 -13.73 37.09
C LYS A 41 9.98 -13.27 37.11
N SER A 42 9.55 -12.67 38.23
CA SER A 42 8.22 -12.10 38.36
C SER A 42 8.19 -10.59 38.25
N TYR A 43 7.04 -10.05 37.94
CA TYR A 43 6.68 -8.65 38.10
C TYR A 43 6.43 -8.30 39.57
N PRO A 44 6.39 -7.02 39.97
CA PRO A 44 6.06 -6.62 41.34
C PRO A 44 4.69 -7.12 41.86
N ASN A 45 3.75 -7.41 40.93
CA ASN A 45 2.43 -7.99 41.25
C ASN A 45 2.44 -9.51 41.42
N GLY A 46 3.61 -10.16 41.49
CA GLY A 46 3.79 -11.60 41.69
C GLY A 46 3.60 -12.46 40.43
N LYS A 47 3.10 -11.92 39.30
CA LYS A 47 2.92 -12.71 38.10
C LYS A 47 4.27 -12.90 37.38
N ILE A 48 4.45 -14.06 36.76
CA ILE A 48 5.68 -14.39 36.00
C ILE A 48 5.86 -13.38 34.87
N LYS A 49 7.08 -12.83 34.77
CA LYS A 49 7.51 -11.96 33.69
C LYS A 49 8.15 -12.77 32.57
N TYR A 50 9.00 -13.71 32.91
CA TYR A 50 9.59 -14.69 31.99
C TYR A 50 9.97 -15.98 32.73
N SER A 51 10.02 -17.08 31.96
CA SER A 51 10.60 -18.36 32.36
C SER A 51 11.41 -18.94 31.19
N GLY A 52 12.48 -19.67 31.51
CA GLY A 52 13.33 -20.30 30.53
C GLY A 52 14.47 -21.06 31.19
N GLU A 53 15.43 -21.50 30.39
CA GLU A 53 16.60 -22.24 30.88
C GLU A 53 17.89 -21.55 30.48
N PHE A 54 18.85 -21.50 31.41
CA PHE A 54 20.20 -20.99 31.17
C PHE A 54 21.25 -22.09 31.29
N LYS A 55 22.27 -21.98 30.45
CA LYS A 55 23.52 -22.73 30.55
C LYS A 55 24.68 -21.76 30.44
N ASP A 56 25.47 -21.61 31.49
CA ASP A 56 26.60 -20.67 31.56
C ASP A 56 26.22 -19.23 31.20
N ASP A 57 25.12 -18.68 31.76
CA ASP A 57 24.49 -17.38 31.46
C ASP A 57 23.88 -17.24 30.05
N LYS A 58 23.94 -18.27 29.22
CA LYS A 58 23.35 -18.27 27.87
C LYS A 58 21.96 -18.86 27.90
N GLU A 59 21.03 -18.21 27.22
CA GLU A 59 19.68 -18.74 27.02
C GLU A 59 19.72 -19.99 26.16
N VAL A 60 19.06 -21.07 26.59
CA VAL A 60 18.90 -22.34 25.87
C VAL A 60 17.45 -22.80 25.91
N GLY A 61 17.04 -23.53 24.87
CA GLY A 61 15.64 -24.01 24.76
C GLY A 61 14.63 -22.86 24.66
N THR A 62 13.42 -23.10 25.16
CA THR A 62 12.31 -22.17 25.01
C THR A 62 12.21 -21.20 26.19
N PHE A 63 12.34 -19.91 25.92
CA PHE A 63 11.96 -18.83 26.82
C PHE A 63 10.54 -18.36 26.54
N SER A 64 9.73 -18.27 27.59
CA SER A 64 8.37 -17.74 27.57
C SER A 64 8.33 -16.41 28.32
N TYR A 65 7.79 -15.39 27.68
CA TYR A 65 7.62 -14.06 28.25
C TYR A 65 6.14 -13.74 28.38
N TYR A 66 5.77 -13.10 29.47
CA TYR A 66 4.38 -12.82 29.82
C TYR A 66 4.18 -11.31 30.04
N SER A 67 2.99 -10.85 29.79
CA SER A 67 2.54 -9.49 30.10
C SER A 67 2.21 -9.34 31.59
N LYS A 68 2.04 -8.11 32.09
CA LYS A 68 1.73 -7.83 33.50
C LYS A 68 0.41 -8.45 33.98
N ASP A 69 -0.51 -8.75 33.08
CA ASP A 69 -1.77 -9.46 33.34
C ASP A 69 -1.62 -11.01 33.32
N GLY A 70 -0.38 -11.51 33.06
CA GLY A 70 -0.02 -12.92 33.10
C GLY A 70 -0.29 -13.69 31.81
N LYS A 71 -0.63 -13.01 30.71
CA LYS A 71 -0.84 -13.65 29.41
C LYS A 71 0.50 -13.83 28.69
N LEU A 72 0.66 -14.95 27.99
CA LEU A 72 1.82 -15.20 27.13
C LEU A 72 1.88 -14.13 26.04
N SER A 73 3.01 -13.44 25.93
CA SER A 73 3.23 -12.36 24.95
C SER A 73 4.27 -12.73 23.90
N GLN A 74 5.22 -13.61 24.25
CA GLN A 74 6.29 -13.99 23.37
C GLN A 74 6.89 -15.34 23.78
N THR A 75 7.32 -16.13 22.79
CA THR A 75 8.24 -17.25 22.98
C THR A 75 9.46 -17.06 22.10
N ILE A 76 10.63 -17.48 22.61
CA ILE A 76 11.86 -17.58 21.80
C ILE A 76 12.48 -18.95 22.08
N GLU A 77 12.68 -19.74 21.05
CA GLU A 77 13.44 -20.97 21.11
C GLU A 77 14.89 -20.70 20.74
N TYR A 78 15.77 -20.76 21.75
CA TYR A 78 17.19 -20.46 21.58
C TYR A 78 17.99 -21.69 21.21
N SER A 79 18.96 -21.52 20.31
CA SER A 79 19.94 -22.51 19.91
C SER A 79 21.31 -21.84 19.70
N GLN A 80 22.34 -22.64 19.44
CA GLN A 80 23.71 -22.19 19.26
C GLN A 80 24.19 -21.24 20.40
N ASP A 81 24.05 -21.70 21.62
CA ASP A 81 24.43 -20.95 22.82
C ASP A 81 23.78 -19.55 22.92
N GLY A 82 22.49 -19.46 22.63
CA GLY A 82 21.72 -18.23 22.70
C GLY A 82 21.91 -17.26 21.52
N LYS A 83 22.74 -17.62 20.52
CA LYS A 83 23.01 -16.76 19.36
C LYS A 83 21.87 -16.72 18.36
N VAL A 84 21.13 -17.83 18.22
CA VAL A 84 19.99 -17.98 17.30
C VAL A 84 18.72 -18.14 18.14
N GLY A 85 17.68 -17.39 17.81
CA GLY A 85 16.37 -17.49 18.45
C GLY A 85 15.25 -17.51 17.41
N GLN A 86 14.38 -18.55 17.47
CA GLN A 86 13.12 -18.57 16.72
C GLN A 86 12.05 -17.93 17.60
N ALA A 87 11.56 -16.77 17.20
CA ALA A 87 10.64 -15.96 18.00
C ALA A 87 9.21 -16.02 17.47
N LYS A 88 8.25 -16.10 18.41
CA LYS A 88 6.83 -15.90 18.17
C LYS A 88 6.30 -14.87 19.16
N PHE A 89 5.57 -13.89 18.66
CA PHE A 89 4.86 -12.88 19.44
C PHE A 89 3.37 -13.15 19.35
N PHE A 90 2.65 -12.88 20.43
CA PHE A 90 1.24 -13.23 20.53
C PHE A 90 0.37 -12.02 20.85
N TYR A 91 -0.85 -12.03 20.33
CA TYR A 91 -1.93 -11.18 20.78
C TYR A 91 -2.44 -11.65 22.16
N LYS A 92 -3.25 -10.82 22.82
CA LYS A 92 -3.82 -11.16 24.14
C LYS A 92 -4.72 -12.39 24.14
N ASP A 93 -5.27 -12.78 22.99
CA ASP A 93 -6.08 -13.99 22.78
C ASP A 93 -5.26 -15.25 22.49
N GLY A 94 -3.92 -15.13 22.45
CA GLY A 94 -2.99 -16.23 22.21
C GLY A 94 -2.69 -16.52 20.74
N LYS A 95 -3.30 -15.81 19.79
CA LYS A 95 -2.96 -15.96 18.37
C LYS A 95 -1.61 -15.32 18.06
N ILE A 96 -0.92 -15.85 17.06
CA ILE A 96 0.36 -15.32 16.61
C ILE A 96 0.14 -13.93 16.01
N MET A 97 0.90 -12.95 16.49
CA MET A 97 0.99 -11.59 15.97
C MET A 97 2.13 -11.46 14.96
N SER A 98 3.28 -12.06 15.26
CA SER A 98 4.42 -12.10 14.36
C SER A 98 5.38 -13.22 14.73
N GLU A 99 6.15 -13.70 13.74
CA GLU A 99 7.17 -14.71 13.95
C GLU A 99 8.35 -14.49 13.01
N GLY A 100 9.52 -14.97 13.44
CA GLY A 100 10.75 -14.88 12.67
C GLY A 100 11.97 -15.26 13.48
N LYS A 101 13.13 -15.13 12.85
CA LYS A 101 14.41 -15.53 13.43
C LYS A 101 15.22 -14.31 13.89
N TYR A 102 15.91 -14.48 15.02
CA TYR A 102 17.00 -13.63 15.46
C TYR A 102 18.35 -14.33 15.31
N ILE A 103 19.37 -13.58 14.89
CA ILE A 103 20.78 -13.97 15.00
C ILE A 103 21.50 -12.83 15.72
N ASN A 104 22.21 -13.16 16.81
CA ASN A 104 22.89 -12.16 17.65
C ASN A 104 21.97 -10.99 18.05
N LYS A 105 20.72 -11.30 18.45
CA LYS A 105 19.68 -10.36 18.87
C LYS A 105 19.18 -9.41 17.78
N LYS A 106 19.57 -9.61 16.51
CA LYS A 106 19.07 -8.86 15.36
C LYS A 106 18.12 -9.75 14.55
N LYS A 107 17.04 -9.17 14.04
CA LYS A 107 16.12 -9.88 13.12
C LYS A 107 16.89 -10.34 11.88
N GLU A 108 16.63 -11.58 11.45
CA GLU A 108 17.30 -12.21 10.33
C GLU A 108 16.33 -13.04 9.50
N GLY A 109 16.48 -13.05 8.17
CA GLY A 109 15.63 -13.80 7.25
C GLY A 109 14.21 -13.25 7.19
N THR A 110 13.27 -14.14 6.94
CA THR A 110 11.85 -13.79 6.77
C THR A 110 11.16 -13.57 8.11
N TRP A 111 10.47 -12.44 8.21
CA TRP A 111 9.56 -12.12 9.30
C TRP A 111 8.15 -12.00 8.78
N THR A 112 7.22 -12.72 9.42
CA THR A 112 5.80 -12.74 9.04
C THR A 112 4.96 -12.11 10.16
N TYR A 113 3.96 -11.32 9.75
CA TYR A 113 3.06 -10.60 10.64
C TYR A 113 1.61 -10.96 10.30
N TYR A 114 0.79 -11.10 11.33
CA TYR A 114 -0.61 -11.49 11.24
C TYR A 114 -1.51 -10.47 11.94
N ASP A 115 -2.75 -10.38 11.53
CA ASP A 115 -3.77 -9.61 12.26
C ASP A 115 -4.43 -10.46 13.37
N GLU A 116 -5.32 -9.86 14.17
CA GLU A 116 -6.04 -10.54 15.26
C GLU A 116 -6.95 -11.69 14.80
N LYS A 117 -7.26 -11.75 13.49
CA LYS A 117 -7.99 -12.88 12.88
C LYS A 117 -7.06 -14.00 12.40
N GLY A 118 -5.74 -13.83 12.53
CA GLY A 118 -4.71 -14.78 12.07
C GLY A 118 -4.42 -14.70 10.58
N ARG A 119 -4.86 -13.65 9.87
CA ARG A 119 -4.55 -13.46 8.44
C ARG A 119 -3.19 -12.80 8.30
N LYS A 120 -2.38 -13.30 7.37
CA LYS A 120 -1.10 -12.68 7.01
C LYS A 120 -1.35 -11.27 6.46
N ILE A 121 -0.68 -10.28 7.06
CA ILE A 121 -0.80 -8.87 6.66
C ILE A 121 0.52 -8.31 6.12
N ARG A 122 1.65 -8.87 6.54
CA ARG A 122 2.97 -8.44 6.06
C ARG A 122 4.00 -9.54 6.17
N GLU A 123 4.91 -9.57 5.24
CA GLU A 123 6.14 -10.36 5.26
C GLU A 123 7.30 -9.48 4.80
N GLU A 124 8.40 -9.53 5.51
CA GLU A 124 9.61 -8.78 5.18
C GLU A 124 10.86 -9.67 5.30
N ASN A 125 11.85 -9.42 4.49
CA ASN A 125 13.15 -10.06 4.58
C ASN A 125 14.17 -9.11 5.19
N LEU A 126 14.92 -9.61 6.18
CA LEU A 126 15.91 -8.82 6.92
C LEU A 126 17.28 -9.50 6.93
N VAL A 127 18.31 -8.67 6.91
CA VAL A 127 19.70 -9.05 7.17
C VAL A 127 20.24 -8.14 8.26
N ALA A 128 20.70 -8.73 9.35
CA ALA A 128 21.24 -8.00 10.51
C ALA A 128 20.30 -6.87 11.01
N GLY A 129 18.98 -7.08 10.96
CA GLY A 129 17.94 -6.15 11.39
C GLY A 129 17.53 -5.09 10.37
N LYS A 130 18.15 -5.04 9.19
CA LYS A 130 17.79 -4.11 8.10
C LYS A 130 17.00 -4.84 7.03
N LYS A 131 15.96 -4.21 6.47
CA LYS A 131 15.22 -4.77 5.33
C LYS A 131 16.17 -5.02 4.17
N ASN A 132 16.14 -6.25 3.62
CA ASN A 132 17.00 -6.64 2.51
C ASN A 132 16.30 -7.73 1.69
N GLY A 133 15.82 -7.37 0.53
CA GLY A 133 14.94 -8.17 -0.30
C GLY A 133 13.50 -7.67 -0.32
N LYS A 134 12.58 -8.54 -0.65
CA LYS A 134 11.16 -8.22 -0.86
C LYS A 134 10.42 -8.04 0.47
N GLU A 135 9.66 -6.96 0.59
CA GLU A 135 8.55 -6.81 1.53
C GLU A 135 7.24 -6.97 0.78
N THR A 136 6.28 -7.68 1.37
CA THR A 136 4.93 -7.84 0.83
C THR A 136 3.91 -7.47 1.90
N ASN A 137 2.94 -6.64 1.54
CA ASN A 137 1.80 -6.31 2.37
C ASN A 137 0.52 -6.82 1.69
N TRP A 138 -0.36 -7.44 2.47
CA TRP A 138 -1.65 -7.97 2.01
C TRP A 138 -2.80 -7.12 2.54
N ASP A 139 -3.88 -7.10 1.77
CA ASP A 139 -5.14 -6.50 2.19
C ASP A 139 -5.96 -7.47 3.07
N ARG A 140 -7.13 -7.01 3.53
CA ARG A 140 -8.02 -7.80 4.40
C ARG A 140 -8.64 -9.02 3.70
N ASN A 141 -8.59 -9.10 2.39
CA ASN A 141 -9.12 -10.21 1.59
C ASN A 141 -8.02 -11.21 1.18
N GLY A 142 -6.76 -10.95 1.58
CA GLY A 142 -5.60 -11.78 1.24
C GLY A 142 -4.99 -11.45 -0.12
N GLY A 143 -5.46 -10.40 -0.80
CA GLY A 143 -4.83 -9.89 -2.02
C GLY A 143 -3.54 -9.12 -1.71
N ILE A 144 -2.58 -9.13 -2.63
CA ILE A 144 -1.38 -8.32 -2.50
C ILE A 144 -1.76 -6.84 -2.68
N ASN A 145 -1.48 -6.04 -1.65
CA ASN A 145 -1.67 -4.59 -1.68
C ASN A 145 -0.42 -3.87 -2.20
N VAL A 146 0.73 -4.15 -1.59
CA VAL A 146 2.02 -3.55 -1.99
C VAL A 146 3.13 -4.58 -1.90
N THR A 147 4.02 -4.59 -2.88
CA THR A 147 5.35 -5.22 -2.73
C THR A 147 6.43 -4.18 -2.98
N THR A 148 7.48 -4.20 -2.18
CA THR A 148 8.59 -3.25 -2.30
C THR A 148 9.92 -3.99 -2.15
N MET A 149 10.88 -3.69 -3.01
CA MET A 149 12.24 -4.22 -2.91
C MET A 149 13.12 -3.30 -2.06
N TYR A 150 13.91 -3.90 -1.17
CA TYR A 150 14.84 -3.21 -0.27
C TYR A 150 16.26 -3.76 -0.39
N LYS A 151 17.24 -2.89 -0.21
CA LYS A 151 18.64 -3.24 -0.04
C LYS A 151 19.23 -2.45 1.12
N ASN A 152 19.68 -3.14 2.17
CA ASN A 152 20.26 -2.53 3.38
C ASN A 152 19.34 -1.49 4.08
N GLY A 153 18.01 -1.69 4.01
CA GLY A 153 17.01 -0.82 4.63
C GLY A 153 16.49 0.30 3.73
N ILE A 154 17.03 0.46 2.52
CA ILE A 154 16.70 1.50 1.55
C ILE A 154 15.84 0.87 0.44
N LYS A 155 14.82 1.58 -0.07
CA LYS A 155 14.09 1.13 -1.26
C LYS A 155 15.01 1.13 -2.47
N GLU A 156 15.17 -0.04 -3.08
CA GLU A 156 16.04 -0.26 -4.23
C GLU A 156 15.42 -1.33 -5.12
N GLY A 157 15.04 -0.99 -6.34
CA GLY A 157 14.34 -1.87 -7.28
C GLY A 157 12.85 -1.60 -7.37
N GLU A 158 12.09 -2.63 -7.74
CA GLU A 158 10.67 -2.51 -8.10
C GLU A 158 9.75 -2.39 -6.87
N GLU A 159 8.72 -1.53 -7.01
CA GLU A 159 7.54 -1.49 -6.15
C GLU A 159 6.29 -1.76 -7.01
N TYR A 160 5.49 -2.74 -6.63
CA TYR A 160 4.12 -2.95 -7.09
C TYR A 160 3.15 -2.35 -6.08
N LYS A 161 2.13 -1.64 -6.55
CA LYS A 161 1.07 -1.08 -5.69
C LYS A 161 -0.29 -1.25 -6.34
N ASN A 162 -1.22 -1.87 -5.61
CA ASN A 162 -2.59 -2.11 -6.03
C ASN A 162 -3.49 -0.92 -5.64
N TYR A 163 -4.33 -0.47 -6.56
CA TYR A 163 -5.34 0.57 -6.35
C TYR A 163 -6.76 0.02 -6.52
N TYR A 164 -6.91 -1.31 -6.46
CA TYR A 164 -8.16 -2.05 -6.57
C TYR A 164 -8.89 -1.80 -7.91
N ALA A 165 -10.06 -1.13 -7.88
CA ALA A 165 -10.83 -0.84 -9.08
C ALA A 165 -10.08 0.03 -10.09
N ASP A 166 -9.16 0.88 -9.61
CA ASP A 166 -8.34 1.77 -10.45
C ASP A 166 -7.09 1.09 -11.03
N GLY A 167 -6.94 -0.24 -10.78
CA GLY A 167 -5.84 -1.01 -11.33
C GLY A 167 -4.62 -1.08 -10.41
N TYR A 168 -3.40 -1.05 -10.97
CA TYR A 168 -2.16 -1.13 -10.21
C TYR A 168 -1.02 -0.40 -10.89
N SER A 169 0.03 -0.06 -10.12
CA SER A 169 1.26 0.50 -10.69
C SER A 169 2.48 -0.36 -10.40
N ILE A 170 3.46 -0.24 -11.28
CA ILE A 170 4.83 -0.71 -11.11
C ILE A 170 5.74 0.50 -11.24
N ALA A 171 6.60 0.71 -10.24
CA ALA A 171 7.54 1.81 -10.19
C ALA A 171 8.93 1.31 -9.78
N ASN A 172 9.98 1.98 -10.21
CA ASN A 172 11.33 1.66 -9.81
C ASN A 172 11.88 2.72 -8.84
N TYR A 173 12.60 2.23 -7.82
CA TYR A 173 13.25 3.05 -6.82
C TYR A 173 14.77 2.86 -6.85
N SER A 174 15.50 3.92 -6.60
CA SER A 174 16.92 3.88 -6.27
C SER A 174 17.22 4.88 -5.16
N ASN A 175 17.85 4.43 -4.07
CA ASN A 175 18.14 5.23 -2.88
C ASN A 175 16.88 5.93 -2.32
N ASP A 176 15.80 5.18 -2.09
CA ASP A 176 14.49 5.64 -1.58
C ASP A 176 13.73 6.61 -2.51
N LYS A 177 14.24 6.91 -3.71
CA LYS A 177 13.64 7.84 -4.67
C LYS A 177 13.11 7.10 -5.88
N LEU A 178 11.98 7.54 -6.41
CA LEU A 178 11.50 7.09 -7.72
C LEU A 178 12.56 7.39 -8.78
N ASN A 179 13.02 6.35 -9.47
CA ASN A 179 14.08 6.46 -10.46
C ASN A 179 13.98 5.32 -11.46
N GLY A 180 13.70 5.64 -12.71
CA GLY A 180 13.46 4.67 -13.79
C GLY A 180 12.03 4.64 -14.27
N GLU A 181 11.63 3.54 -14.89
CA GLU A 181 10.30 3.37 -15.48
C GLU A 181 9.19 3.38 -14.42
N PHE A 182 8.09 4.03 -14.78
CA PHE A 182 6.81 3.97 -14.08
C PHE A 182 5.75 3.51 -15.07
N THR A 183 4.95 2.51 -14.67
CA THR A 183 3.79 2.09 -15.44
C THR A 183 2.59 1.95 -14.52
N HIS A 184 1.47 2.58 -14.89
CA HIS A 184 0.16 2.32 -14.29
C HIS A 184 -0.69 1.49 -15.25
N TYR A 185 -1.41 0.52 -14.70
CA TYR A 185 -2.25 -0.40 -15.45
C TYR A 185 -3.71 -0.25 -15.04
N TYR A 186 -4.61 -0.39 -15.96
CA TYR A 186 -6.02 -0.64 -15.69
C TYR A 186 -6.22 -1.95 -14.93
N ALA A 187 -7.39 -2.14 -14.29
CA ALA A 187 -7.77 -3.42 -13.69
C ALA A 187 -7.78 -4.57 -14.73
N SER A 188 -7.99 -4.27 -16.01
CA SER A 188 -7.88 -5.20 -17.13
C SER A 188 -6.45 -5.63 -17.49
N LYS A 189 -5.44 -5.15 -16.75
CA LYS A 189 -3.99 -5.37 -16.96
C LYS A 189 -3.42 -4.72 -18.24
N LYS A 190 -4.20 -3.89 -18.96
CA LYS A 190 -3.66 -3.05 -20.03
C LYS A 190 -2.98 -1.83 -19.46
N LYS A 191 -1.90 -1.36 -20.09
CA LYS A 191 -1.18 -0.14 -19.69
C LYS A 191 -2.11 1.06 -19.83
N GLN A 192 -2.12 1.93 -18.83
CA GLN A 192 -2.87 3.19 -18.80
C GLN A 192 -1.92 4.38 -18.86
N ILE A 193 -0.82 4.36 -18.10
CA ILE A 193 0.16 5.42 -18.07
C ILE A 193 1.55 4.80 -18.11
N VAL A 194 2.44 5.33 -18.95
CA VAL A 194 3.87 4.96 -18.97
C VAL A 194 4.69 6.23 -18.99
N GLY A 195 5.74 6.25 -18.18
CA GLY A 195 6.66 7.36 -18.12
C GLY A 195 7.93 7.03 -17.35
N GLN A 196 8.74 8.03 -17.08
CA GLN A 196 9.99 7.86 -16.34
C GLN A 196 10.15 8.89 -15.23
N TYR A 197 10.77 8.44 -14.14
CA TYR A 197 11.23 9.29 -13.06
C TYR A 197 12.75 9.35 -13.00
N SER A 198 13.28 10.48 -12.57
CA SER A 198 14.65 10.66 -12.14
C SER A 198 14.65 11.40 -10.82
N LYS A 199 15.08 10.72 -9.74
CA LYS A 199 15.13 11.28 -8.36
C LYS A 199 13.83 12.00 -7.95
N ASP A 200 12.70 11.27 -8.04
CA ASP A 200 11.33 11.70 -7.74
C ASP A 200 10.71 12.71 -8.73
N LYS A 201 11.45 13.14 -9.76
CA LYS A 201 10.97 14.09 -10.74
C LYS A 201 10.57 13.36 -12.02
N LYS A 202 9.42 13.71 -12.60
CA LYS A 202 9.05 13.24 -13.93
C LYS A 202 10.03 13.76 -14.96
N VAL A 203 10.43 12.88 -15.90
CA VAL A 203 11.32 13.22 -17.02
C VAL A 203 10.86 12.53 -18.29
N GLY A 204 11.28 13.09 -19.44
CA GLY A 204 11.00 12.50 -20.74
C GLY A 204 9.53 12.49 -21.12
N GLU A 205 9.16 11.53 -21.95
CA GLU A 205 7.81 11.42 -22.50
C GLU A 205 6.94 10.52 -21.60
N TRP A 206 5.75 11.02 -21.29
CA TRP A 206 4.69 10.31 -20.58
C TRP A 206 3.52 10.07 -21.52
N LYS A 207 3.15 8.81 -21.69
CA LYS A 207 2.04 8.37 -22.53
C LYS A 207 0.87 7.93 -21.67
N PHE A 208 -0.31 8.39 -22.05
CA PHE A 208 -1.59 7.98 -21.48
C PHE A 208 -2.36 7.21 -22.55
N MET A 209 -2.77 6.01 -22.22
CA MET A 209 -3.47 5.11 -23.12
C MET A 209 -4.90 4.88 -22.63
N ASP A 210 -5.79 4.63 -23.55
CA ASP A 210 -7.15 4.20 -23.25
C ASP A 210 -7.23 2.69 -23.00
N ILE A 211 -8.45 2.21 -22.70
CA ILE A 211 -8.71 0.79 -22.46
C ILE A 211 -8.48 -0.09 -23.68
N SER A 212 -8.46 0.47 -24.90
CA SER A 212 -8.08 -0.23 -26.14
C SER A 212 -6.59 -0.42 -26.24
N GLY A 213 -5.81 0.47 -25.62
CA GLY A 213 -4.35 0.54 -25.67
C GLY A 213 -3.84 1.65 -26.59
N ASP A 214 -4.74 2.46 -27.16
CA ASP A 214 -4.38 3.60 -27.98
C ASP A 214 -3.86 4.76 -27.15
N VAL A 215 -2.77 5.41 -27.59
CA VAL A 215 -2.26 6.61 -26.93
C VAL A 215 -3.20 7.77 -27.21
N VAL A 216 -3.72 8.37 -26.14
CA VAL A 216 -4.73 9.45 -26.17
C VAL A 216 -4.23 10.78 -25.62
N LYS A 217 -3.11 10.76 -24.87
CA LYS A 217 -2.44 11.97 -24.37
C LYS A 217 -0.95 11.73 -24.26
N ILE A 218 -0.18 12.77 -24.55
CA ILE A 218 1.29 12.79 -24.42
C ILE A 218 1.69 14.02 -23.62
N GLN A 219 2.57 13.80 -22.65
CA GLN A 219 3.24 14.86 -21.90
C GLN A 219 4.74 14.73 -22.05
N LYS A 220 5.46 15.88 -22.11
CA LYS A 220 6.93 15.89 -22.03
C LYS A 220 7.36 16.70 -20.82
N TRP A 221 8.21 16.08 -20.01
CA TRP A 221 8.67 16.60 -18.73
C TRP A 221 10.18 16.79 -18.73
N GLU A 222 10.64 17.88 -18.17
CA GLU A 222 12.06 18.18 -17.99
C GLU A 222 12.28 18.59 -16.51
N ASN A 223 13.09 17.81 -15.78
CA ASN A 223 13.40 18.05 -14.36
C ASN A 223 12.17 18.25 -13.44
N GLY A 224 11.05 17.62 -13.75
CA GLY A 224 9.79 17.74 -13.00
C GLY A 224 8.89 18.90 -13.48
N GLU A 225 9.29 19.65 -14.50
CA GLU A 225 8.48 20.69 -15.12
C GLU A 225 7.80 20.17 -16.38
N LEU A 226 6.51 20.43 -16.52
CA LEU A 226 5.74 20.08 -17.73
C LEU A 226 6.07 21.07 -18.84
N LYS A 227 6.64 20.58 -19.93
CA LYS A 227 7.02 21.39 -21.10
C LYS A 227 6.05 21.26 -22.27
N TYR A 228 5.35 20.13 -22.36
CA TYR A 228 4.42 19.82 -23.44
C TYR A 228 3.28 18.96 -22.88
N ASP A 229 2.04 19.29 -23.20
CA ASP A 229 0.85 18.55 -22.80
C ASP A 229 -0.17 18.56 -23.95
N ALA A 230 -0.32 17.43 -24.63
CA ALA A 230 -1.12 17.33 -25.83
C ALA A 230 -2.11 16.16 -25.77
N LEU A 231 -3.31 16.44 -26.24
CA LEU A 231 -4.32 15.46 -26.57
C LEU A 231 -4.02 14.84 -27.93
N ARG A 232 -4.13 13.52 -28.05
CA ARG A 232 -3.98 12.80 -29.30
C ARG A 232 -5.36 12.48 -29.85
N LEU A 233 -5.73 13.13 -30.94
CA LEU A 233 -7.03 13.05 -31.58
C LEU A 233 -6.99 12.12 -32.79
N ASN A 234 -7.84 11.10 -32.80
CA ASN A 234 -8.02 10.22 -33.94
C ASN A 234 -9.10 10.81 -34.84
N THR A 235 -8.73 11.22 -36.01
CA THR A 235 -9.64 11.75 -37.05
C THR A 235 -9.89 10.69 -38.13
N ARG A 236 -10.76 11.00 -39.09
CA ARG A 236 -11.06 10.10 -40.22
C ARG A 236 -9.82 9.76 -41.06
N ASN A 237 -8.89 10.70 -41.19
CA ASN A 237 -7.76 10.57 -42.11
C ASN A 237 -6.43 10.33 -41.41
N ASN A 238 -6.27 10.78 -40.17
CA ASN A 238 -5.00 10.72 -39.44
C ASN A 238 -5.20 10.86 -37.94
N THR A 239 -4.11 10.70 -37.19
CA THR A 239 -4.02 11.07 -35.79
C THR A 239 -3.28 12.40 -35.68
N MET A 240 -3.77 13.32 -34.85
CA MET A 240 -3.21 14.65 -34.63
C MET A 240 -2.89 14.83 -33.13
N GLU A 241 -1.77 15.47 -32.83
CA GLU A 241 -1.44 15.93 -31.47
C GLU A 241 -1.76 17.43 -31.37
N ILE A 242 -2.62 17.78 -30.40
CA ILE A 242 -3.05 19.16 -30.15
C ILE A 242 -2.74 19.49 -28.70
N GLU A 243 -1.90 20.49 -28.48
CA GLU A 243 -1.60 20.94 -27.12
C GLU A 243 -2.86 21.51 -26.47
N PHE A 244 -3.08 21.18 -25.19
CA PHE A 244 -4.24 21.66 -24.43
C PHE A 244 -4.30 23.20 -24.37
N LYS A 245 -3.15 23.87 -24.38
CA LYS A 245 -3.09 25.35 -24.44
C LYS A 245 -3.72 25.95 -25.71
N ASP A 246 -3.77 25.18 -26.81
CA ASP A 246 -4.32 25.64 -28.11
C ASP A 246 -5.80 25.31 -28.27
N ILE A 247 -6.37 24.49 -27.36
CA ILE A 247 -7.80 24.16 -27.34
C ILE A 247 -8.58 25.31 -26.70
N ALA A 248 -9.58 25.83 -27.38
CA ALA A 248 -10.50 26.80 -26.87
C ALA A 248 -11.62 26.10 -26.04
N TYR A 249 -12.32 25.16 -26.67
CA TYR A 249 -13.37 24.37 -26.02
C TYR A 249 -13.61 23.07 -26.76
N PHE A 250 -14.32 22.14 -26.12
CA PHE A 250 -14.75 20.89 -26.75
C PHE A 250 -16.12 20.44 -26.23
N TYR A 251 -16.83 19.67 -27.05
CA TYR A 251 -18.17 19.19 -26.76
C TYR A 251 -18.46 17.87 -27.49
N PRO A 252 -19.44 17.08 -27.04
CA PRO A 252 -19.83 15.85 -27.72
C PRO A 252 -20.59 16.17 -29.02
N LEU A 253 -20.28 15.46 -30.08
CA LEU A 253 -20.93 15.53 -31.37
C LEU A 253 -21.35 14.13 -31.83
N GLY A 254 -22.49 13.64 -31.39
CA GLY A 254 -22.94 12.26 -31.58
C GLY A 254 -21.98 11.29 -30.90
N LYS A 255 -21.32 10.42 -31.69
CA LYS A 255 -20.29 9.48 -31.19
C LYS A 255 -18.87 10.05 -31.21
N GLN A 256 -18.71 11.28 -31.64
CA GLN A 256 -17.45 11.98 -31.78
C GLN A 256 -17.30 13.07 -30.72
N THR A 257 -16.08 13.58 -30.56
CA THR A 257 -15.79 14.79 -29.79
C THR A 257 -15.41 15.89 -30.79
N CYS A 258 -16.10 17.01 -30.77
CA CYS A 258 -15.69 18.20 -31.49
C CYS A 258 -14.75 19.01 -30.61
N VAL A 259 -13.53 19.23 -31.08
CA VAL A 259 -12.51 20.07 -30.44
C VAL A 259 -12.34 21.34 -31.27
N VAL A 260 -12.54 22.48 -30.63
CA VAL A 260 -12.39 23.81 -31.28
C VAL A 260 -11.12 24.45 -30.75
N LEU A 261 -10.24 24.84 -31.70
CA LEU A 261 -8.97 25.46 -31.36
C LEU A 261 -9.15 26.97 -31.23
N LYS A 262 -8.20 27.65 -30.56
CA LYS A 262 -8.18 29.12 -30.40
C LYS A 262 -8.12 29.90 -31.74
N ASN A 263 -7.61 29.27 -32.80
CA ASN A 263 -7.63 29.84 -34.12
C ASN A 263 -8.94 29.60 -34.90
N GLY A 264 -9.97 29.07 -34.27
CA GLY A 264 -11.27 28.80 -34.88
C GLY A 264 -11.39 27.46 -35.61
N LYS A 265 -10.29 26.72 -35.80
CA LYS A 265 -10.33 25.41 -36.48
C LYS A 265 -11.10 24.40 -35.65
N LYS A 266 -12.02 23.66 -36.28
CA LYS A 266 -12.79 22.56 -35.67
C LYS A 266 -12.23 21.21 -36.09
N ILE A 267 -12.12 20.29 -35.14
CA ILE A 267 -11.64 18.93 -35.33
C ILE A 267 -12.67 17.97 -34.76
N ASN A 268 -13.27 17.15 -35.64
CA ASN A 268 -14.16 16.07 -35.22
C ASN A 268 -13.33 14.80 -35.03
N ALA A 269 -13.14 14.42 -33.77
CA ALA A 269 -12.32 13.28 -33.39
C ALA A 269 -13.20 12.09 -32.98
N PHE A 270 -12.73 10.88 -33.27
CA PHE A 270 -13.37 9.64 -32.85
C PHE A 270 -13.10 9.29 -31.36
N ASN A 271 -12.26 10.08 -30.69
CA ASN A 271 -12.04 9.94 -29.25
C ASN A 271 -13.37 10.09 -28.50
N ASN A 272 -13.55 9.21 -27.50
CA ASN A 272 -14.71 9.30 -26.64
C ASN A 272 -14.68 10.59 -25.82
N TYR A 273 -15.82 11.30 -25.77
CA TYR A 273 -15.93 12.58 -25.07
C TYR A 273 -15.54 12.49 -23.60
N GLU A 274 -16.09 11.52 -22.83
CA GLU A 274 -15.77 11.35 -21.41
C GLU A 274 -14.26 11.08 -21.17
N GLN A 275 -13.60 10.42 -22.13
CA GLN A 275 -12.18 10.20 -22.10
C GLN A 275 -11.41 11.53 -22.26
N VAL A 276 -11.83 12.39 -23.20
CA VAL A 276 -11.23 13.71 -23.39
C VAL A 276 -11.39 14.56 -22.14
N VAL A 277 -12.57 14.53 -21.51
CA VAL A 277 -12.85 15.19 -20.24
C VAL A 277 -11.88 14.72 -19.15
N ASN A 278 -11.76 13.41 -18.96
CA ASN A 278 -10.90 12.83 -17.91
C ASN A 278 -9.40 13.10 -18.14
N LEU A 279 -9.00 13.37 -19.38
CA LEU A 279 -7.62 13.71 -19.72
C LEU A 279 -7.34 15.21 -19.61
N SER A 280 -8.39 16.04 -19.62
CA SER A 280 -8.27 17.49 -19.46
C SER A 280 -8.01 17.85 -18.00
N ASP A 281 -7.23 18.90 -17.79
CA ASP A 281 -6.95 19.43 -16.46
C ASP A 281 -8.07 20.38 -16.04
N GLY A 282 -8.69 20.13 -14.88
CA GLY A 282 -9.71 20.98 -14.28
C GLY A 282 -9.24 22.41 -13.94
N ASN A 283 -7.92 22.65 -13.87
CA ASN A 283 -7.37 23.99 -13.72
C ASN A 283 -7.33 24.77 -15.03
N THR A 284 -7.39 24.07 -16.17
CA THR A 284 -7.34 24.65 -17.52
C THR A 284 -8.71 24.75 -18.16
N PHE A 285 -9.61 23.78 -17.89
CA PHE A 285 -10.92 23.68 -18.49
C PHE A 285 -12.04 23.70 -17.47
N LEU A 286 -13.07 24.45 -17.79
CA LEU A 286 -14.30 24.57 -17.00
C LEU A 286 -15.47 23.92 -17.73
N LEU A 287 -16.26 23.10 -17.05
CA LEU A 287 -17.56 22.64 -17.55
C LEU A 287 -18.54 23.84 -17.49
N LEU A 288 -18.97 24.29 -18.66
CA LEU A 288 -19.86 25.44 -18.76
C LEU A 288 -21.35 25.08 -18.63
N ASN A 289 -21.71 23.88 -19.08
CA ASN A 289 -23.08 23.44 -19.08
C ASN A 289 -23.17 21.91 -19.01
N LYS A 290 -23.86 21.37 -18.04
CA LYS A 290 -24.03 19.91 -17.84
C LYS A 290 -24.89 19.27 -18.94
N THR A 291 -25.87 19.99 -19.48
CA THR A 291 -26.78 19.47 -20.52
C THR A 291 -26.06 19.35 -21.84
N ASN A 292 -25.39 20.40 -22.30
CA ASN A 292 -24.65 20.41 -23.57
C ASN A 292 -23.22 19.88 -23.43
N LYS A 293 -22.78 19.64 -22.19
CA LYS A 293 -21.47 19.07 -21.86
C LYS A 293 -20.32 19.82 -22.53
N VAL A 294 -20.33 21.16 -22.51
CA VAL A 294 -19.26 21.99 -23.09
C VAL A 294 -18.19 22.26 -22.04
N TYR A 295 -16.96 21.85 -22.32
CA TYR A 295 -15.78 22.22 -21.56
C TYR A 295 -14.99 23.29 -22.30
N ALA A 296 -14.74 24.43 -21.65
CA ALA A 296 -13.97 25.51 -22.24
C ALA A 296 -12.72 25.83 -21.41
N ASN A 297 -11.64 26.11 -22.14
CA ASN A 297 -10.44 26.67 -21.56
C ASN A 297 -10.77 28.05 -20.96
N TYR A 298 -10.32 28.32 -19.75
CA TYR A 298 -10.57 29.62 -19.08
C TYR A 298 -10.18 30.80 -19.97
N SER A 299 -9.10 30.69 -20.72
CA SER A 299 -8.62 31.75 -21.64
C SER A 299 -9.53 32.01 -22.84
N ALA A 300 -10.40 31.05 -23.19
CA ALA A 300 -11.38 31.21 -24.27
C ALA A 300 -12.69 31.84 -23.79
N ILE A 301 -12.92 31.96 -22.51
CA ILE A 301 -14.12 32.61 -21.95
C ILE A 301 -13.84 34.11 -21.87
N LYS A 302 -14.49 34.90 -22.73
CA LYS A 302 -14.31 36.36 -22.81
C LYS A 302 -15.26 37.13 -21.92
N GLY A 303 -16.34 36.53 -21.49
CA GLY A 303 -17.32 37.15 -20.62
C GLY A 303 -18.62 36.40 -20.56
N THR A 304 -19.56 36.98 -19.83
CA THR A 304 -20.92 36.50 -19.71
C THR A 304 -21.89 37.64 -19.95
N LYS A 305 -23.08 37.35 -20.53
CA LYS A 305 -24.16 38.31 -20.66
C LYS A 305 -25.36 37.77 -19.88
N ASP A 306 -25.85 38.61 -18.96
CA ASP A 306 -27.07 38.36 -18.19
C ASP A 306 -28.24 38.88 -19.01
N ASP A 307 -29.20 38.03 -19.36
CA ASP A 307 -30.44 38.41 -20.05
C ASP A 307 -31.66 38.46 -19.11
N GLY A 308 -31.39 38.46 -17.80
CA GLY A 308 -32.42 38.48 -16.76
C GLY A 308 -33.01 37.12 -16.41
N GLY A 309 -32.51 36.06 -17.03
CA GLY A 309 -32.87 34.66 -16.75
C GLY A 309 -32.10 34.04 -15.59
N LYS A 310 -32.35 32.74 -15.36
CA LYS A 310 -31.59 31.95 -14.38
C LYS A 310 -30.20 31.58 -14.86
N GLU A 311 -29.95 31.64 -16.15
CA GLU A 311 -28.72 31.23 -16.83
C GLU A 311 -27.99 32.45 -17.38
N LEU A 312 -26.64 32.38 -17.49
CA LEU A 312 -25.85 33.38 -18.18
C LEU A 312 -25.48 32.89 -19.56
N LEU A 313 -25.60 33.75 -20.56
CA LEU A 313 -25.01 33.50 -21.89
C LEU A 313 -23.49 33.66 -21.78
N ILE A 314 -22.77 32.65 -22.25
CA ILE A 314 -21.29 32.62 -22.22
C ILE A 314 -20.76 33.09 -23.56
N ILE A 315 -19.84 34.05 -23.52
CA ILE A 315 -19.16 34.56 -24.69
C ILE A 315 -17.81 33.86 -24.81
N LEU A 316 -17.65 33.03 -25.85
CA LEU A 316 -16.41 32.33 -26.18
C LEU A 316 -15.67 33.01 -27.36
N ASP A 317 -14.36 32.87 -27.34
CA ASP A 317 -13.48 33.20 -28.46
C ASP A 317 -12.56 31.98 -28.76
N PRO A 318 -12.70 31.37 -29.94
CA PRO A 318 -13.63 31.71 -31.06
C PRO A 318 -15.08 31.46 -30.66
N LYS A 319 -16.00 32.22 -31.28
CA LYS A 319 -17.43 32.16 -31.04
C LYS A 319 -17.96 30.73 -31.31
N ALA A 320 -18.79 30.23 -30.41
CA ALA A 320 -19.48 28.94 -30.59
C ALA A 320 -20.60 29.06 -31.63
N ASP A 321 -20.89 27.96 -32.34
CA ASP A 321 -21.96 27.92 -33.34
C ASP A 321 -23.34 28.02 -32.73
N VAL A 322 -23.45 27.64 -31.45
CA VAL A 322 -24.67 27.67 -30.66
C VAL A 322 -24.48 28.50 -29.41
N GLU A 323 -25.56 29.07 -28.91
CA GLU A 323 -25.56 29.75 -27.62
C GLU A 323 -25.24 28.73 -26.51
N ILE A 324 -24.23 29.05 -25.72
CA ILE A 324 -23.85 28.25 -24.55
C ILE A 324 -24.31 29.02 -23.32
N ARG A 325 -25.22 28.41 -22.55
CA ARG A 325 -25.74 28.96 -21.32
C ARG A 325 -25.24 28.17 -20.13
N THR A 326 -24.99 28.84 -19.01
CA THR A 326 -24.59 28.17 -17.77
C THR A 326 -25.73 27.33 -17.22
N ASP A 327 -25.42 26.31 -16.44
CA ASP A 327 -26.29 25.85 -15.40
C ASP A 327 -26.12 26.69 -14.12
N GLU A 328 -26.98 26.44 -13.12
CA GLU A 328 -26.97 27.22 -11.86
C GLU A 328 -25.65 27.09 -11.08
N ASP A 329 -25.01 25.92 -11.12
CA ASP A 329 -23.73 25.67 -10.42
C ASP A 329 -22.58 26.44 -11.08
N SER A 330 -22.50 26.40 -12.42
CA SER A 330 -21.46 27.09 -13.19
C SER A 330 -21.62 28.61 -13.16
N ARG A 331 -22.86 29.13 -12.99
CA ARG A 331 -23.17 30.56 -12.88
C ARG A 331 -22.39 31.24 -11.74
N LYS A 332 -22.45 30.67 -10.53
CA LYS A 332 -21.79 31.24 -9.34
C LYS A 332 -20.27 31.31 -9.55
N LEU A 333 -19.70 30.24 -10.11
CA LEU A 333 -18.26 30.18 -10.37
C LEU A 333 -17.82 31.22 -11.42
N LEU A 334 -18.55 31.34 -12.53
CA LEU A 334 -18.24 32.33 -13.58
C LEU A 334 -18.42 33.75 -13.10
N GLN A 335 -19.46 34.04 -12.30
CA GLN A 335 -19.64 35.35 -11.69
C GLN A 335 -18.48 35.75 -10.78
N SER A 336 -17.88 34.74 -10.06
CA SER A 336 -16.70 35.02 -9.21
C SER A 336 -15.43 35.28 -10.02
N LEU A 337 -15.29 34.67 -11.23
CA LEU A 337 -14.16 34.88 -12.12
C LEU A 337 -14.17 36.24 -12.82
N PHE A 338 -15.36 36.78 -13.15
CA PHE A 338 -15.52 38.02 -13.91
C PHE A 338 -15.98 39.22 -13.06
N ARG A 339 -16.18 39.05 -11.75
CA ARG A 339 -16.34 40.18 -10.80
C ARG A 339 -14.94 40.67 -10.43
N LYS A 340 -14.36 41.47 -11.34
CA LYS A 340 -13.26 42.40 -11.02
C LYS A 340 -13.62 43.78 -11.47
#